data_809ba986a7ad2c4188164c07d34b7c84
#
_entry.id   809ba986a7ad2c4188164c07d34b7c84
#
_cell.length_a   1.000
_cell.length_b   1.000
_cell.length_c   1.000
_cell.angle_alpha   90.00
_cell.angle_beta   90.00
_cell.angle_gamma   90.00
#
_symmetry.space_group_name_H-M   'P 1'
#
loop_
_entity.id
_entity.type
_entity.pdbx_description
1 polymer ?
#
loop_
_entity_poly.entity_id
_entity_poly.type
_entity_poly.pdbx_seq_one_letter_code
_entity_poly.pdbx_strand_id
1 'polypeptide(L)'
;MKTTTQNKATEVRRTLSTPCADLRVREAGADEAPSRTITGYAILFNVQSAPLWQDEDSEAREVIAPEAITKELLDGCDIKFTMYHDRQLILGRSNKGTGTLSYFVDEKGVGFELELPKSPNGDEALEMVRRGDISGCSFAFSTRYWDDACVERTANVVNGITMITYRVKAVTGVYDFTLAADPAYPDTSVEAREFTNGLREAAKPEEPGDPEPNNAKIREQLREMRRAAAQKLV
;
A
#
# COMPACT_ATOMS: atom_id res chain seq x y z
N MET A 1 -9.39 -7.14 31.73
CA MET A 1 -9.31 -7.75 30.40
C MET A 1 -10.39 -7.13 29.52
N LYS A 2 -10.04 -6.17 28.66
CA LYS A 2 -10.89 -5.74 27.55
C LYS A 2 -10.28 -6.33 26.29
N THR A 3 -10.72 -7.51 25.94
CA THR A 3 -10.44 -8.09 24.63
C THR A 3 -11.14 -7.21 23.61
N THR A 4 -10.40 -6.34 22.95
CA THR A 4 -10.91 -5.64 21.77
C THR A 4 -11.07 -6.69 20.70
N THR A 5 -12.26 -7.27 20.62
CA THR A 5 -12.66 -8.12 19.50
C THR A 5 -12.76 -7.20 18.29
N GLN A 6 -11.64 -6.98 17.59
CA GLN A 6 -11.66 -6.33 16.30
C GLN A 6 -12.51 -7.22 15.38
N ASN A 7 -13.58 -6.63 14.86
CA ASN A 7 -14.58 -7.35 14.08
C ASN A 7 -13.92 -7.80 12.77
N LYS A 8 -13.53 -9.08 12.67
CA LYS A 8 -12.86 -9.69 11.50
C LYS A 8 -13.58 -9.46 10.15
N ALA A 9 -14.83 -9.03 10.22
CA ALA A 9 -15.66 -8.74 9.05
C ALA A 9 -15.58 -7.27 8.57
N THR A 10 -14.90 -6.39 9.30
CA THR A 10 -14.83 -4.96 8.92
C THR A 10 -13.93 -4.77 7.72
N GLU A 11 -14.50 -4.21 6.67
CA GLU A 11 -13.79 -3.81 5.47
C GLU A 11 -12.97 -2.54 5.75
N VAL A 12 -11.70 -2.54 5.35
CA VAL A 12 -10.79 -1.40 5.52
C VAL A 12 -10.43 -0.86 4.15
N ARG A 13 -10.67 0.44 3.92
CA ARG A 13 -10.24 1.14 2.72
C ARG A 13 -8.85 1.72 2.92
N ARG A 14 -7.99 1.55 1.89
CA ARG A 14 -6.59 1.98 1.92
C ARG A 14 -6.14 2.54 0.59
N THR A 15 -5.05 3.32 0.65
CA THR A 15 -4.21 3.66 -0.48
C THR A 15 -2.88 2.92 -0.37
N LEU A 16 -2.35 2.47 -1.49
CA LEU A 16 -1.06 1.84 -1.59
C LEU A 16 -0.32 2.40 -2.80
N SER A 17 0.91 2.80 -2.56
CA SER A 17 1.81 3.26 -3.61
C SER A 17 2.86 2.20 -3.90
N THR A 18 3.07 1.91 -5.17
CA THR A 18 4.13 1.01 -5.62
C THR A 18 5.21 1.77 -6.37
N PRO A 19 6.49 1.38 -6.23
CA PRO A 19 7.56 1.99 -7.01
C PRO A 19 7.36 1.68 -8.50
N CYS A 20 7.70 2.63 -9.32
CA CYS A 20 7.74 2.62 -10.79
C CYS A 20 6.78 1.63 -11.48
N ALA A 21 5.79 2.17 -12.09
CA ALA A 21 4.74 1.41 -12.78
C ALA A 21 4.88 1.42 -14.32
N ASP A 22 6.09 1.56 -14.86
CA ASP A 22 6.33 1.77 -16.32
C ASP A 22 5.46 2.89 -16.91
N LEU A 23 5.22 3.93 -16.13
CA LEU A 23 4.40 5.05 -16.53
C LEU A 23 5.06 5.83 -17.66
N ARG A 24 4.36 5.95 -18.78
CA ARG A 24 4.84 6.69 -19.95
C ARG A 24 3.70 7.21 -20.80
N VAL A 25 4.02 8.22 -21.63
CA VAL A 25 3.16 8.60 -22.74
C VAL A 25 3.39 7.61 -23.88
N ARG A 26 2.32 7.06 -24.47
CA ARG A 26 2.42 6.18 -25.63
C ARG A 26 3.01 6.97 -26.81
N GLU A 27 3.95 6.37 -27.53
CA GLU A 27 4.51 6.97 -28.74
C GLU A 27 3.42 7.06 -29.82
N ALA A 28 3.37 8.20 -30.52
CA ALA A 28 2.54 8.37 -31.70
C ALA A 28 3.25 7.77 -32.92
N GLY A 29 2.49 7.28 -33.89
CA GLY A 29 3.03 6.89 -35.18
C GLY A 29 3.67 8.09 -35.92
N ALA A 30 4.54 7.82 -36.87
CA ALA A 30 5.33 8.85 -37.61
C ALA A 30 4.48 9.96 -38.24
N ASP A 31 3.24 9.66 -38.61
CA ASP A 31 2.30 10.57 -39.26
C ASP A 31 1.12 10.95 -38.37
N GLU A 32 1.16 10.61 -37.05
CA GLU A 32 0.09 10.90 -36.11
C GLU A 32 0.37 12.16 -35.28
N ALA A 33 -0.70 12.80 -34.81
CA ALA A 33 -0.58 13.88 -33.82
C ALA A 33 0.05 13.36 -32.52
N PRO A 34 0.78 14.22 -31.79
CA PRO A 34 1.38 13.82 -30.52
C PRO A 34 0.35 13.13 -29.61
N SER A 35 0.71 11.93 -29.12
CA SER A 35 -0.18 11.13 -28.28
C SER A 35 -0.47 11.83 -26.95
N ARG A 36 -1.73 11.74 -26.51
CA ARG A 36 -2.16 12.12 -25.16
C ARG A 36 -2.43 10.89 -24.28
N THR A 37 -2.16 9.70 -24.80
CA THR A 37 -2.42 8.46 -24.10
C THR A 37 -1.26 8.14 -23.17
N ILE A 38 -1.56 7.95 -21.91
CA ILE A 38 -0.61 7.42 -20.91
C ILE A 38 -0.90 5.94 -20.67
N THR A 39 0.16 5.18 -20.44
CA THR A 39 0.10 3.75 -20.11
C THR A 39 1.02 3.46 -18.95
N GLY A 40 0.74 2.40 -18.21
CA GLY A 40 1.56 1.96 -17.08
C GLY A 40 0.86 0.88 -16.27
N TYR A 41 1.44 0.56 -15.11
CA TYR A 41 0.82 -0.31 -14.13
C TYR A 41 0.41 0.51 -12.91
N ALA A 42 -0.88 0.49 -12.59
CA ALA A 42 -1.40 1.12 -11.39
C ALA A 42 -1.14 0.26 -10.14
N ILE A 43 -1.07 -1.06 -10.31
CA ILE A 43 -0.87 -2.03 -9.23
C ILE A 43 0.17 -3.05 -9.70
N LEU A 44 1.19 -3.30 -8.88
CA LEU A 44 2.17 -4.35 -9.13
C LEU A 44 1.94 -5.52 -8.16
N PHE A 45 1.95 -6.74 -8.69
CA PHE A 45 1.86 -7.96 -7.88
C PHE A 45 3.22 -8.39 -7.35
N ASN A 46 3.22 -8.97 -6.14
CA ASN A 46 4.42 -9.49 -5.47
C ASN A 46 5.54 -8.44 -5.26
N VAL A 47 5.22 -7.16 -5.34
CA VAL A 47 6.14 -6.05 -5.06
C VAL A 47 5.83 -5.48 -3.68
N GLN A 48 6.86 -5.30 -2.86
CA GLN A 48 6.69 -4.67 -1.55
C GLN A 48 6.37 -3.19 -1.70
N SER A 49 5.43 -2.71 -0.90
CA SER A 49 5.14 -1.28 -0.76
C SER A 49 6.29 -0.53 -0.08
N ALA A 50 6.22 0.80 -0.08
CA ALA A 50 6.91 1.59 0.92
C ALA A 50 6.52 1.11 2.33
N PRO A 51 7.35 1.36 3.36
CA PRO A 51 7.01 1.00 4.72
C PRO A 51 5.68 1.61 5.15
N LEU A 52 4.79 0.79 5.71
CA LEU A 52 3.58 1.26 6.38
C LEU A 52 3.93 1.99 7.68
N TRP A 53 4.93 1.47 8.37
CA TRP A 53 5.65 2.13 9.47
C TRP A 53 7.05 1.53 9.58
N GLN A 54 7.94 2.28 10.23
CA GLN A 54 9.28 1.85 10.55
C GLN A 54 9.67 2.43 11.91
N ASP A 55 10.18 1.57 12.80
CA ASP A 55 10.69 1.87 14.13
C ASP A 55 12.14 1.42 14.25
N GLU A 56 12.72 1.56 15.46
CA GLU A 56 14.09 1.11 15.76
C GLU A 56 14.25 -0.41 15.62
N ASP A 57 13.18 -1.17 15.90
CA ASP A 57 13.20 -2.63 16.01
C ASP A 57 12.18 -3.33 15.06
N SER A 58 11.40 -2.58 14.31
CA SER A 58 10.39 -3.16 13.42
C SER A 58 10.10 -2.31 12.18
N GLU A 59 9.78 -3.01 11.08
CA GLU A 59 9.31 -2.42 9.83
C GLU A 59 8.16 -3.27 9.27
N ALA A 60 7.13 -2.62 8.74
CA ALA A 60 6.02 -3.31 8.09
C ALA A 60 5.80 -2.85 6.67
N ARG A 61 5.54 -3.80 5.78
CA ARG A 61 5.22 -3.58 4.36
C ARG A 61 4.03 -4.41 3.94
N GLU A 62 3.47 -4.02 2.82
CA GLU A 62 2.34 -4.71 2.19
C GLU A 62 2.73 -5.22 0.81
N VAL A 63 2.13 -6.33 0.42
CA VAL A 63 2.32 -6.97 -0.89
C VAL A 63 0.95 -7.39 -1.41
N ILE A 64 0.63 -7.04 -2.65
CA ILE A 64 -0.58 -7.51 -3.32
C ILE A 64 -0.26 -8.82 -4.04
N ALA A 65 -1.00 -9.87 -3.73
CA ALA A 65 -0.89 -11.15 -4.40
C ALA A 65 -1.60 -11.13 -5.76
N PRO A 66 -1.15 -11.91 -6.77
CA PRO A 66 -1.78 -11.95 -8.09
C PRO A 66 -3.26 -12.34 -8.04
N GLU A 67 -3.61 -13.22 -7.12
CA GLU A 67 -4.98 -13.68 -6.90
C GLU A 67 -5.91 -12.63 -6.24
N ALA A 68 -5.33 -11.57 -5.68
CA ALA A 68 -6.08 -10.56 -4.92
C ALA A 68 -7.01 -9.72 -5.77
N ILE A 69 -6.66 -9.50 -7.04
CA ILE A 69 -7.38 -8.60 -7.95
C ILE A 69 -7.56 -9.31 -9.29
N THR A 70 -8.81 -9.52 -9.67
CA THR A 70 -9.18 -10.08 -10.96
C THR A 70 -9.84 -9.06 -11.85
N LYS A 71 -9.91 -9.34 -13.15
CA LYS A 71 -10.61 -8.45 -14.09
C LYS A 71 -12.09 -8.33 -13.74
N GLU A 72 -12.73 -9.41 -13.30
CA GLU A 72 -14.15 -9.42 -12.89
C GLU A 72 -14.41 -8.52 -11.69
N LEU A 73 -13.49 -8.49 -10.72
CA LEU A 73 -13.55 -7.56 -9.60
C LEU A 73 -13.51 -6.11 -10.10
N LEU A 74 -12.55 -5.79 -10.98
CA LEU A 74 -12.41 -4.43 -11.52
C LEU A 74 -13.63 -4.02 -12.35
N ASP A 75 -14.17 -4.94 -13.15
CA ASP A 75 -15.38 -4.71 -13.97
C ASP A 75 -16.63 -4.50 -13.07
N GLY A 76 -16.60 -4.89 -11.82
CA GLY A 76 -17.64 -4.60 -10.84
C GLY A 76 -17.49 -3.24 -10.14
N CYS A 77 -16.33 -2.61 -10.23
CA CYS A 77 -15.98 -1.39 -9.51
C CYS A 77 -16.27 -0.10 -10.31
N ASP A 78 -16.34 1.01 -9.57
CA ASP A 78 -16.36 2.38 -10.13
C ASP A 78 -15.00 3.03 -9.84
N ILE A 79 -14.08 2.91 -10.81
CA ILE A 79 -12.67 3.30 -10.67
C ILE A 79 -12.46 4.67 -11.32
N LYS A 80 -11.95 5.65 -10.58
CA LYS A 80 -11.52 6.94 -11.09
C LYS A 80 -10.02 6.91 -11.34
N PHE A 81 -9.58 7.59 -12.40
CA PHE A 81 -8.16 7.91 -12.57
C PHE A 81 -7.96 9.37 -12.20
N THR A 82 -7.13 9.64 -11.18
CA THR A 82 -7.00 10.97 -10.57
C THR A 82 -5.54 11.45 -10.57
N MET A 83 -5.32 12.69 -10.13
CA MET A 83 -4.03 13.18 -9.66
C MET A 83 -4.08 13.25 -8.14
N TYR A 84 -3.05 12.70 -7.46
CA TYR A 84 -2.85 12.82 -6.00
C TYR A 84 -4.04 12.36 -5.13
N HIS A 85 -4.82 11.37 -5.60
CA HIS A 85 -6.07 10.93 -4.96
C HIS A 85 -7.12 12.05 -4.80
N ASP A 86 -6.94 13.17 -5.49
CA ASP A 86 -7.90 14.27 -5.46
C ASP A 86 -9.07 13.99 -6.40
N ARG A 87 -10.24 13.81 -5.83
CA ARG A 87 -11.47 13.54 -6.58
C ARG A 87 -11.98 14.73 -7.40
N GLN A 88 -11.40 15.91 -7.24
CA GLN A 88 -11.66 17.08 -8.09
C GLN A 88 -10.77 17.06 -9.34
N LEU A 89 -9.65 16.33 -9.33
CA LEU A 89 -8.70 16.21 -10.43
C LEU A 89 -8.85 14.88 -11.16
N ILE A 90 -10.05 14.60 -11.68
CA ILE A 90 -10.35 13.38 -12.43
C ILE A 90 -9.81 13.51 -13.87
N LEU A 91 -8.98 12.54 -14.27
CA LEU A 91 -8.42 12.42 -15.62
C LEU A 91 -9.16 11.38 -16.46
N GLY A 92 -9.78 10.40 -15.82
CA GLY A 92 -10.57 9.36 -16.46
C GLY A 92 -11.38 8.54 -15.47
N ARG A 93 -12.22 7.64 -15.99
CA ARG A 93 -13.08 6.79 -15.17
C ARG A 93 -13.45 5.52 -15.91
N SER A 94 -13.51 4.41 -15.17
CA SER A 94 -14.23 3.20 -15.56
C SER A 94 -15.34 2.95 -14.54
N ASN A 95 -16.59 3.04 -14.98
CA ASN A 95 -17.74 2.72 -14.17
C ASN A 95 -18.26 1.34 -14.59
N LYS A 96 -17.94 0.33 -13.78
CA LYS A 96 -18.30 -1.06 -14.05
C LYS A 96 -17.86 -1.52 -15.47
N GLY A 97 -16.58 -1.34 -15.74
CA GLY A 97 -15.97 -1.73 -17.02
C GLY A 97 -16.27 -0.81 -18.20
N THR A 98 -16.99 0.31 -18.01
CA THR A 98 -17.35 1.24 -19.09
C THR A 98 -16.85 2.65 -18.78
N GLY A 99 -16.21 3.31 -19.74
CA GLY A 99 -15.74 4.69 -19.59
C GLY A 99 -14.49 4.98 -20.39
N THR A 100 -13.73 5.98 -19.96
CA THR A 100 -12.52 6.49 -20.63
C THR A 100 -11.24 5.82 -20.13
N LEU A 101 -11.28 5.12 -19.00
CA LEU A 101 -10.18 4.36 -18.45
C LEU A 101 -10.27 2.90 -18.90
N SER A 102 -9.27 2.42 -19.61
CA SER A 102 -9.09 1.00 -19.94
C SER A 102 -8.06 0.37 -19.02
N TYR A 103 -8.24 -0.89 -18.66
CA TYR A 103 -7.30 -1.66 -17.83
C TYR A 103 -7.26 -3.13 -18.25
N PHE A 104 -6.19 -3.77 -17.88
CA PHE A 104 -5.98 -5.22 -18.05
C PHE A 104 -5.29 -5.79 -16.80
N VAL A 105 -5.38 -7.10 -16.62
CA VAL A 105 -4.70 -7.82 -15.55
C VAL A 105 -3.81 -8.87 -16.19
N ASP A 106 -2.54 -8.88 -15.81
CA ASP A 106 -1.56 -9.88 -16.25
C ASP A 106 -0.69 -10.37 -15.05
N GLU A 107 0.35 -11.14 -15.32
CA GLU A 107 1.24 -11.69 -14.28
C GLU A 107 2.01 -10.61 -13.51
N LYS A 108 2.22 -9.44 -14.13
CA LYS A 108 2.94 -8.31 -13.52
C LYS A 108 2.04 -7.49 -12.60
N GLY A 109 0.76 -7.35 -12.94
CA GLY A 109 -0.15 -6.53 -12.16
C GLY A 109 -1.40 -6.08 -12.91
N VAL A 110 -1.93 -4.92 -12.50
CA VAL A 110 -3.04 -4.23 -13.16
C VAL A 110 -2.46 -3.08 -13.98
N GLY A 111 -2.44 -3.28 -15.30
CA GLY A 111 -2.05 -2.26 -16.25
C GLY A 111 -3.23 -1.39 -16.69
N PHE A 112 -2.94 -0.19 -17.19
CA PHE A 112 -3.94 0.74 -17.69
C PHE A 112 -3.51 1.44 -18.97
N GLU A 113 -4.50 1.90 -19.71
CA GLU A 113 -4.38 2.84 -20.82
C GLU A 113 -5.44 3.93 -20.67
N LEU A 114 -5.01 5.19 -20.75
CA LEU A 114 -5.87 6.36 -20.57
C LEU A 114 -5.50 7.47 -21.55
N GLU A 115 -6.42 7.87 -22.39
CA GLU A 115 -6.31 9.11 -23.15
C GLU A 115 -6.65 10.29 -22.22
N LEU A 116 -5.67 11.15 -21.98
CA LEU A 116 -5.84 12.32 -21.10
C LEU A 116 -6.79 13.34 -21.71
N PRO A 117 -7.71 13.92 -20.94
CA PRO A 117 -8.67 14.88 -21.42
C PRO A 117 -7.97 16.14 -21.96
N LYS A 118 -8.59 16.78 -22.95
CA LYS A 118 -8.17 18.10 -23.47
C LYS A 118 -8.68 19.19 -22.52
N SER A 119 -8.02 19.31 -21.37
CA SER A 119 -8.36 20.23 -20.28
C SER A 119 -7.06 20.65 -19.56
N PRO A 120 -7.07 21.75 -18.79
CA PRO A 120 -5.88 22.17 -18.05
C PRO A 120 -5.27 21.06 -17.21
N ASN A 121 -6.06 20.27 -16.47
CA ASN A 121 -5.56 19.16 -15.64
C ASN A 121 -4.97 18.02 -16.50
N GLY A 122 -5.57 17.73 -17.65
CA GLY A 122 -5.05 16.72 -18.58
C GLY A 122 -3.76 17.17 -19.27
N ASP A 123 -3.62 18.46 -19.57
CA ASP A 123 -2.40 19.03 -20.15
C ASP A 123 -1.28 19.03 -19.11
N GLU A 124 -1.56 19.40 -17.87
CA GLU A 124 -0.61 19.34 -16.76
C GLU A 124 -0.15 17.90 -16.49
N ALA A 125 -1.06 16.95 -16.38
CA ALA A 125 -0.73 15.54 -16.19
C ALA A 125 0.16 15.01 -17.32
N LEU A 126 -0.16 15.35 -18.59
CA LEU A 126 0.61 14.93 -19.74
C LEU A 126 2.05 15.46 -19.69
N GLU A 127 2.22 16.74 -19.36
CA GLU A 127 3.52 17.37 -19.28
C GLU A 127 4.36 16.77 -18.14
N MET A 128 3.78 16.58 -16.96
CA MET A 128 4.47 15.98 -15.81
C MET A 128 4.94 14.55 -16.08
N VAL A 129 4.12 13.74 -16.78
CA VAL A 129 4.52 12.38 -17.17
C VAL A 129 5.61 12.40 -18.22
N ARG A 130 5.53 13.30 -19.24
CA ARG A 130 6.58 13.43 -20.27
C ARG A 130 7.93 13.82 -19.70
N ARG A 131 7.93 14.71 -18.74
CA ARG A 131 9.16 15.19 -18.08
C ARG A 131 9.72 14.21 -17.07
N GLY A 132 8.90 13.23 -16.62
CA GLY A 132 9.24 12.30 -15.56
C GLY A 132 9.09 12.91 -14.14
N ASP A 133 8.45 14.08 -14.00
CA ASP A 133 8.15 14.69 -12.71
C ASP A 133 7.16 13.81 -11.91
N ILE A 134 6.30 13.08 -12.63
CA ILE A 134 5.46 12.00 -12.10
C ILE A 134 5.90 10.71 -12.76
N SER A 135 6.38 9.76 -11.96
CA SER A 135 6.92 8.49 -12.42
C SER A 135 6.25 7.27 -11.78
N GLY A 136 5.23 7.47 -10.97
CA GLY A 136 4.57 6.39 -10.24
C GLY A 136 3.06 6.50 -10.20
N CYS A 137 2.45 5.40 -9.80
CA CYS A 137 1.03 5.31 -9.54
C CYS A 137 0.78 4.82 -8.11
N SER A 138 -0.32 5.28 -7.56
CA SER A 138 -0.92 4.77 -6.34
C SER A 138 -2.35 4.32 -6.63
N PHE A 139 -2.93 3.53 -5.76
CA PHE A 139 -4.32 3.09 -5.90
C PHE A 139 -5.03 3.01 -4.56
N ALA A 140 -6.35 3.19 -4.56
CA ALA A 140 -7.20 3.03 -3.39
C ALA A 140 -8.04 1.78 -3.52
N PHE A 141 -8.02 0.95 -2.50
CA PHE A 141 -8.72 -0.33 -2.44
C PHE A 141 -9.32 -0.59 -1.07
N SER A 142 -10.16 -1.61 -0.96
CA SER A 142 -10.62 -2.15 0.30
C SER A 142 -10.38 -3.65 0.40
N THR A 143 -10.16 -4.13 1.62
CA THR A 143 -10.05 -5.55 1.97
C THR A 143 -10.51 -5.77 3.40
N ARG A 144 -10.83 -7.00 3.76
CA ARG A 144 -11.08 -7.41 5.15
C ARG A 144 -9.76 -7.72 5.83
N TYR A 145 -9.10 -6.69 6.31
CA TYR A 145 -7.70 -6.73 6.72
C TYR A 145 -7.42 -7.71 7.87
N TRP A 146 -8.39 -7.94 8.75
CA TRP A 146 -8.26 -8.82 9.91
C TRP A 146 -8.79 -10.24 9.66
N ASP A 147 -9.07 -10.57 8.41
CA ASP A 147 -9.49 -11.89 7.96
C ASP A 147 -8.29 -12.60 7.31
N ASP A 148 -7.80 -13.67 7.92
CA ASP A 148 -6.64 -14.43 7.44
C ASP A 148 -6.85 -15.03 6.03
N ALA A 149 -8.12 -15.15 5.60
CA ALA A 149 -8.44 -15.52 4.23
C ALA A 149 -8.15 -14.39 3.23
N CYS A 150 -8.20 -13.13 3.68
CA CYS A 150 -7.97 -11.96 2.85
C CYS A 150 -6.56 -11.40 2.96
N VAL A 151 -5.96 -11.42 4.16
CA VAL A 151 -4.61 -10.89 4.40
C VAL A 151 -3.81 -11.85 5.28
N GLU A 152 -2.69 -12.29 4.77
CA GLU A 152 -1.73 -13.12 5.50
C GLU A 152 -0.64 -12.25 6.10
N ARG A 153 -0.39 -12.42 7.41
CA ARG A 153 0.69 -11.72 8.11
C ARG A 153 1.84 -12.66 8.37
N THR A 154 3.05 -12.28 7.93
CA THR A 154 4.30 -12.96 8.29
C THR A 154 5.25 -12.00 9.00
N ALA A 155 6.12 -12.52 9.85
CA ALA A 155 7.13 -11.74 10.53
C ALA A 155 8.45 -12.52 10.60
N ASN A 156 9.55 -11.89 10.20
CA ASN A 156 10.89 -12.45 10.21
C ASN A 156 11.87 -11.45 10.82
N VAL A 157 12.86 -11.93 11.56
CA VAL A 157 13.90 -11.05 12.10
C VAL A 157 15.10 -11.04 11.16
N VAL A 158 15.46 -9.85 10.67
CA VAL A 158 16.61 -9.62 9.79
C VAL A 158 17.50 -8.55 10.43
N ASN A 159 18.75 -8.88 10.73
CA ASN A 159 19.69 -7.96 11.38
C ASN A 159 19.16 -7.29 12.67
N GLY A 160 18.37 -8.01 13.45
CA GLY A 160 17.78 -7.50 14.70
C GLY A 160 16.50 -6.67 14.50
N ILE A 161 16.06 -6.43 13.29
CA ILE A 161 14.82 -5.72 12.97
C ILE A 161 13.74 -6.75 12.61
N THR A 162 12.55 -6.61 13.19
CA THR A 162 11.40 -7.44 12.86
C THR A 162 10.73 -6.92 11.58
N MET A 163 10.91 -7.65 10.49
CA MET A 163 10.29 -7.37 9.19
C MET A 163 8.92 -8.02 9.12
N ILE A 164 7.87 -7.22 9.08
CA ILE A 164 6.47 -7.67 9.01
C ILE A 164 5.97 -7.46 7.59
N THR A 165 5.40 -8.52 7.00
CA THR A 165 4.79 -8.45 5.67
C THR A 165 3.31 -8.80 5.76
N TYR A 166 2.46 -7.92 5.25
CA TYR A 166 1.04 -8.14 5.04
C TYR A 166 0.81 -8.49 3.57
N ARG A 167 0.53 -9.76 3.30
CA ARG A 167 0.21 -10.24 1.95
C ARG A 167 -1.30 -10.21 1.74
N VAL A 168 -1.79 -9.26 0.94
CA VAL A 168 -3.20 -9.14 0.57
C VAL A 168 -3.51 -10.18 -0.50
N LYS A 169 -4.40 -11.13 -0.17
CA LYS A 169 -4.84 -12.24 -1.03
C LYS A 169 -6.23 -12.02 -1.63
N ALA A 170 -7.01 -11.10 -1.06
CA ALA A 170 -8.33 -10.76 -1.57
C ALA A 170 -8.64 -9.28 -1.34
N VAL A 171 -8.98 -8.59 -2.41
CA VAL A 171 -9.46 -7.20 -2.44
C VAL A 171 -10.97 -7.23 -2.63
N THR A 172 -11.71 -6.39 -1.89
CA THR A 172 -13.18 -6.33 -1.97
C THR A 172 -13.68 -5.20 -2.86
N GLY A 173 -12.82 -4.21 -3.16
CA GLY A 173 -13.12 -3.11 -4.08
C GLY A 173 -11.91 -2.28 -4.43
N VAL A 174 -11.92 -1.71 -5.64
CA VAL A 174 -10.92 -0.73 -6.12
C VAL A 174 -11.66 0.55 -6.47
N TYR A 175 -11.12 1.71 -6.03
CA TYR A 175 -11.84 3.00 -6.07
C TYR A 175 -11.17 4.03 -6.95
N ASP A 176 -9.83 4.06 -6.98
CA ASP A 176 -9.09 4.91 -7.88
C ASP A 176 -7.71 4.34 -8.22
N PHE A 177 -7.21 4.77 -9.36
CA PHE A 177 -5.79 4.83 -9.71
C PHE A 177 -5.41 6.30 -9.74
N THR A 178 -4.19 6.64 -9.35
CA THR A 178 -3.75 8.02 -9.32
C THR A 178 -2.31 8.19 -9.75
N LEU A 179 -2.05 9.30 -10.45
CA LEU A 179 -0.70 9.75 -10.69
C LEU A 179 -0.12 10.31 -9.39
N ALA A 180 1.07 9.84 -9.01
CA ALA A 180 1.76 10.26 -7.81
C ALA A 180 3.23 10.63 -8.13
N ALA A 181 3.63 11.83 -7.73
CA ALA A 181 5.02 12.29 -7.91
C ALA A 181 5.97 11.50 -7.02
N ASP A 182 5.51 11.16 -5.82
CA ASP A 182 6.25 10.34 -4.86
C ASP A 182 5.37 9.16 -4.41
N PRO A 183 5.49 8.02 -5.10
CA PRO A 183 4.68 6.84 -4.76
C PRO A 183 5.04 6.24 -3.39
N ALA A 184 6.06 6.76 -2.70
CA ALA A 184 6.53 6.25 -1.43
C ALA A 184 5.92 6.93 -0.20
N TYR A 185 5.15 8.03 -0.35
CA TYR A 185 4.52 8.66 0.81
C TYR A 185 3.31 7.86 1.29
N PRO A 186 3.33 7.38 2.54
CA PRO A 186 2.14 6.82 3.15
C PRO A 186 1.05 7.90 3.18
N ASP A 187 -0.17 7.51 2.85
CA ASP A 187 -1.34 8.37 2.92
C ASP A 187 -1.37 9.11 4.26
N THR A 188 -1.40 10.43 4.22
CA THR A 188 -1.39 11.30 5.42
C THR A 188 -2.79 11.52 5.99
N SER A 189 -3.81 10.84 5.45
CA SER A 189 -5.18 10.94 5.98
C SER A 189 -5.27 10.46 7.42
N VAL A 190 -6.21 11.01 8.19
CA VAL A 190 -6.46 10.60 9.57
C VAL A 190 -6.81 9.12 9.65
N GLU A 191 -7.64 8.64 8.72
CA GLU A 191 -8.07 7.23 8.62
C GLU A 191 -6.88 6.30 8.37
N ALA A 192 -5.94 6.68 7.48
CA ALA A 192 -4.73 5.90 7.23
C ALA A 192 -3.82 5.85 8.45
N ARG A 193 -3.67 6.96 9.18
CA ARG A 193 -2.89 7.01 10.43
C ARG A 193 -3.51 6.14 11.52
N GLU A 194 -4.82 6.21 11.72
CA GLU A 194 -5.54 5.39 12.70
C GLU A 194 -5.40 3.90 12.35
N PHE A 195 -5.54 3.55 11.08
CA PHE A 195 -5.35 2.19 10.61
C PHE A 195 -3.90 1.70 10.84
N THR A 196 -2.91 2.49 10.45
CA THR A 196 -1.48 2.15 10.64
C THR A 196 -1.15 1.99 12.11
N ASN A 197 -1.66 2.87 12.99
CA ASN A 197 -1.52 2.73 14.43
C ASN A 197 -2.19 1.45 14.95
N GLY A 198 -3.37 1.09 14.44
CA GLY A 198 -4.05 -0.16 14.77
C GLY A 198 -3.23 -1.39 14.39
N LEU A 199 -2.59 -1.40 13.21
CA LEU A 199 -1.68 -2.47 12.78
C LEU A 199 -0.44 -2.56 13.67
N ARG A 200 0.15 -1.41 14.00
CA ARG A 200 1.33 -1.31 14.85
C ARG A 200 1.05 -1.84 16.26
N GLU A 201 -0.09 -1.46 16.85
CA GLU A 201 -0.51 -2.00 18.15
C GLU A 201 -0.75 -3.51 18.10
N ALA A 202 -1.41 -4.00 17.04
CA ALA A 202 -1.62 -5.43 16.84
C ALA A 202 -0.33 -6.22 16.55
N ALA A 203 0.71 -5.56 16.07
CA ALA A 203 2.00 -6.16 15.77
C ALA A 203 2.91 -6.25 17.01
N LYS A 204 2.63 -5.47 18.06
CA LYS A 204 3.39 -5.56 19.32
C LYS A 204 3.29 -6.97 19.87
N PRO A 205 4.41 -7.57 20.32
CA PRO A 205 4.35 -8.81 21.07
C PRO A 205 3.40 -8.63 22.27
N GLU A 206 2.54 -9.61 22.51
CA GLU A 206 1.79 -9.62 23.78
C GLU A 206 2.82 -9.48 24.90
N GLU A 207 2.71 -8.42 25.71
CA GLU A 207 3.52 -8.35 26.93
C GLU A 207 3.26 -9.64 27.71
N PRO A 208 4.30 -10.41 28.05
CA PRO A 208 4.11 -11.59 28.86
C PRO A 208 3.38 -11.11 30.12
N GLY A 209 2.15 -11.62 30.30
CA GLY A 209 1.32 -11.31 31.45
C GLY A 209 2.18 -11.34 32.72
N ASP A 210 1.90 -10.47 33.69
CA ASP A 210 2.71 -10.29 34.92
C ASP A 210 3.29 -11.62 35.38
N PRO A 211 4.61 -11.77 35.37
CA PRO A 211 5.22 -13.04 35.74
C PRO A 211 4.85 -13.33 37.18
N GLU A 212 4.47 -14.58 37.45
CA GLU A 212 4.34 -15.06 38.84
C GLU A 212 5.50 -14.52 39.68
N PRO A 213 5.25 -14.17 40.96
CA PRO A 213 6.22 -13.45 41.85
C PRO A 213 7.63 -14.03 41.87
N ASN A 214 7.79 -15.29 41.51
CA ASN A 214 9.11 -15.96 41.45
C ASN A 214 9.97 -15.55 40.25
N ASN A 215 9.37 -15.12 39.15
CA ASN A 215 10.10 -14.71 37.95
C ASN A 215 10.54 -13.24 37.99
N ALA A 216 9.91 -12.40 38.81
CA ALA A 216 10.31 -11.00 39.01
C ALA A 216 11.70 -10.89 39.65
N LYS A 217 11.98 -11.70 40.66
CA LYS A 217 13.29 -11.74 41.33
C LYS A 217 14.41 -12.21 40.41
N ILE A 218 14.16 -13.19 39.55
CA ILE A 218 15.14 -13.68 38.58
C ILE A 218 15.46 -12.62 37.52
N ARG A 219 14.47 -11.87 37.06
CA ARG A 219 14.68 -10.76 36.09
C ARG A 219 15.46 -9.59 36.72
N GLU A 220 15.21 -9.29 37.99
CA GLU A 220 15.94 -8.24 38.70
C GLU A 220 17.41 -8.64 38.89
N GLN A 221 17.69 -9.88 39.28
CA GLN A 221 19.05 -10.42 39.37
C GLN A 221 19.78 -10.42 38.01
N LEU A 222 19.09 -10.77 36.90
CA LEU A 222 19.65 -10.70 35.56
C LEU A 222 19.95 -9.26 35.12
N ARG A 223 19.12 -8.30 35.51
CA ARG A 223 19.38 -6.87 35.25
C ARG A 223 20.59 -6.35 36.03
N GLU A 224 20.71 -6.73 37.27
CA GLU A 224 21.87 -6.38 38.12
C GLU A 224 23.16 -7.01 37.58
N MET A 225 23.12 -8.27 37.19
CA MET A 225 24.27 -8.94 36.58
C MET A 225 24.71 -8.27 35.26
N ARG A 226 23.75 -7.85 34.40
CA ARG A 226 24.05 -7.13 33.17
C ARG A 226 24.65 -5.74 33.43
N ARG A 227 24.14 -5.01 34.42
CA ARG A 227 24.72 -3.70 34.84
C ARG A 227 26.15 -3.86 35.41
N ALA A 228 26.38 -4.87 36.22
CA ALA A 228 27.71 -5.15 36.76
C ALA A 228 28.70 -5.60 35.68
N ALA A 229 28.25 -6.34 34.66
CA ALA A 229 29.09 -6.72 33.54
C ALA A 229 29.44 -5.51 32.63
N ALA A 230 28.51 -4.59 32.42
CA ALA A 230 28.73 -3.38 31.64
C ALA A 230 29.71 -2.39 32.31
N GLN A 231 29.74 -2.35 33.65
CA GLN A 231 30.68 -1.53 34.44
C GLN A 231 32.10 -2.06 34.47
N LYS A 232 32.36 -3.32 34.11
CA LYS A 232 33.69 -3.92 34.03
C LYS A 232 34.37 -3.78 32.66
N LEU A 233 33.70 -3.19 31.69
CA LEU A 233 34.18 -3.01 30.34
C LEU A 233 34.54 -1.53 29.99
N VAL A 234 34.59 -0.66 31.00
CA VAL A 234 35.06 0.73 30.89
C VAL A 234 36.45 0.88 31.59
#